data_198688d937c24311c78357635acff1a2
#
_entry.id   198688d937c24311c78357635acff1a2
#
_cell.length_a   1.000
_cell.length_b   1.000
_cell.length_c   1.000
_cell.angle_alpha   90.00
_cell.angle_beta   90.00
_cell.angle_gamma   90.00
#
_symmetry.space_group_name_H-M   'P 1'
#
loop_
_entity.id
_entity.type
_entity.pdbx_description
1 polymer ?
#
loop_
_entity_poly.entity_id
_entity_poly.type
_entity_poly.pdbx_seq_one_letter_code
_entity_poly.pdbx_strand_id
1 'polypeptide(L)'
;MRHAYLIIAHSNWKQLQLLLRLLDSDRNDIYIHIDKKAKDVPVNELKISTKKSSVEIFRTYEVYWGSYELVQSELLLFEQAHKLHYDYYHLLSGADLPIKPQKDILRFFEEHNGYEFIHYDTEERLQKDHEIRRRTQLYHFLQNYRRRFSFAGLNLMFTFVERMLLALQLVFRVDRMKKHTEFPIKYGSQWVSITDDLVEYLLSQKELIGDVFKYTNCADELFIQSIVYNSEFRHRLYDQNFDD
;
A
#
# COMPACT_ATOMS: atom_id res chain seq x y z
N MET A 1 17.54 -8.17 -15.01
CA MET A 1 16.71 -7.35 -14.08
C MET A 1 16.74 -7.97 -12.70
N ARG A 2 16.74 -7.15 -11.66
CA ARG A 2 16.58 -7.52 -10.25
C ARG A 2 15.25 -6.96 -9.72
N HIS A 3 14.55 -7.73 -8.90
CA HIS A 3 13.22 -7.37 -8.41
C HIS A 3 13.19 -7.40 -6.88
N ALA A 4 12.51 -6.42 -6.28
CA ALA A 4 12.18 -6.40 -4.85
C ALA A 4 10.71 -6.75 -4.65
N TYR A 5 10.43 -7.78 -3.84
CA TYR A 5 9.09 -8.12 -3.42
C TYR A 5 8.81 -7.56 -2.04
N LEU A 6 7.88 -6.62 -1.95
CA LEU A 6 7.48 -5.91 -0.75
C LEU A 6 6.17 -6.50 -0.23
N ILE A 7 6.21 -7.18 0.90
CA ILE A 7 5.08 -8.00 1.36
C ILE A 7 4.53 -7.46 2.67
N ILE A 8 3.24 -7.16 2.72
CA ILE A 8 2.51 -6.81 3.94
C ILE A 8 1.82 -8.07 4.48
N ALA A 9 2.15 -8.47 5.70
CA ALA A 9 1.62 -9.68 6.31
C ALA A 9 1.21 -9.48 7.78
N HIS A 10 0.20 -10.24 8.25
CA HIS A 10 -0.25 -10.20 9.64
C HIS A 10 -0.64 -11.58 10.19
N SER A 11 -0.76 -12.58 9.35
CA SER A 11 -1.23 -13.94 9.69
C SER A 11 -0.93 -14.93 8.58
N ASN A 12 -1.39 -16.17 8.72
CA ASN A 12 -1.31 -17.23 7.69
C ASN A 12 0.12 -17.55 7.25
N TRP A 13 0.99 -17.83 8.24
CA TRP A 13 2.43 -18.02 8.02
C TRP A 13 2.77 -19.14 7.03
N LYS A 14 1.95 -20.20 6.94
CA LYS A 14 2.15 -21.29 5.97
C LYS A 14 1.96 -20.81 4.52
N GLN A 15 0.96 -19.95 4.29
CA GLN A 15 0.73 -19.31 2.99
C GLN A 15 1.91 -18.39 2.63
N LEU A 16 2.35 -17.57 3.59
CA LEU A 16 3.50 -16.69 3.40
C LEU A 16 4.76 -17.50 3.07
N GLN A 17 5.06 -18.60 3.79
CA GLN A 17 6.18 -19.48 3.46
C GLN A 17 6.08 -20.08 2.06
N LEU A 18 4.87 -20.42 1.59
CA LEU A 18 4.66 -20.90 0.22
C LEU A 18 4.96 -19.78 -0.77
N LEU A 19 4.44 -18.57 -0.53
CA LEU A 19 4.72 -17.40 -1.38
C LEU A 19 6.23 -17.18 -1.50
N LEU A 20 6.97 -17.14 -0.38
CA LEU A 20 8.42 -16.94 -0.38
C LEU A 20 9.16 -17.98 -1.23
N ARG A 21 8.76 -19.25 -1.12
CA ARG A 21 9.34 -20.35 -1.96
C ARG A 21 9.06 -20.17 -3.44
N LEU A 22 7.87 -19.66 -3.79
CA LEU A 22 7.50 -19.44 -5.19
C LEU A 22 8.20 -18.20 -5.78
N LEU A 23 8.58 -17.24 -4.95
CA LEU A 23 9.31 -16.03 -5.34
C LEU A 23 10.84 -16.23 -5.33
N ASP A 24 11.35 -17.36 -4.80
CA ASP A 24 12.78 -17.60 -4.60
C ASP A 24 13.55 -17.66 -5.93
N SER A 25 14.42 -16.69 -6.15
CA SER A 25 15.24 -16.53 -7.36
C SER A 25 16.52 -15.76 -7.01
N ASP A 26 17.59 -15.98 -7.75
CA ASP A 26 18.82 -15.21 -7.69
C ASP A 26 18.70 -13.76 -8.17
N ARG A 27 17.54 -13.42 -8.75
CA ARG A 27 17.19 -12.06 -9.21
C ARG A 27 16.24 -11.32 -8.27
N ASN A 28 15.75 -11.97 -7.22
CA ASN A 28 14.73 -11.43 -6.33
C ASN A 28 15.28 -11.27 -4.92
N ASP A 29 14.89 -10.17 -4.27
CA ASP A 29 15.01 -10.00 -2.82
C ASP A 29 13.64 -9.68 -2.22
N ILE A 30 13.42 -10.04 -0.96
CA ILE A 30 12.10 -10.01 -0.34
C ILE A 30 12.16 -9.20 0.95
N TYR A 31 11.29 -8.21 1.06
CA TYR A 31 11.14 -7.31 2.20
C TYR A 31 9.74 -7.48 2.78
N ILE A 32 9.63 -7.87 4.04
CA ILE A 32 8.34 -8.18 4.65
C ILE A 32 8.07 -7.25 5.81
N HIS A 33 6.98 -6.50 5.77
CA HIS A 33 6.44 -5.87 6.97
C HIS A 33 5.41 -6.80 7.61
N ILE A 34 5.71 -7.29 8.81
CA ILE A 34 4.77 -8.07 9.63
C ILE A 34 4.16 -7.13 10.65
N ASP A 35 2.82 -7.08 10.68
CA ASP A 35 2.08 -6.30 11.67
C ASP A 35 2.66 -6.54 13.08
N LYS A 36 3.03 -5.47 13.76
CA LYS A 36 3.65 -5.54 15.09
C LYS A 36 2.78 -6.27 16.11
N LYS A 37 1.45 -6.25 15.94
CA LYS A 37 0.48 -6.97 16.78
C LYS A 37 0.46 -8.49 16.54
N ALA A 38 1.00 -8.96 15.41
CA ALA A 38 0.96 -10.37 15.06
C ALA A 38 1.70 -11.22 16.11
N LYS A 39 1.05 -12.31 16.52
CA LYS A 39 1.61 -13.26 17.50
C LYS A 39 2.20 -14.48 16.78
N ASP A 40 3.06 -15.21 17.47
CA ASP A 40 3.61 -16.49 17.04
C ASP A 40 4.20 -16.45 15.63
N VAL A 41 4.93 -15.37 15.33
CA VAL A 41 5.57 -15.15 14.02
C VAL A 41 6.79 -16.05 13.89
N PRO A 42 6.84 -16.98 12.92
CA PRO A 42 7.95 -17.91 12.76
C PRO A 42 9.09 -17.25 11.95
N VAL A 43 9.73 -16.23 12.52
CA VAL A 43 10.72 -15.39 11.81
C VAL A 43 11.86 -16.23 11.20
N ASN A 44 12.40 -17.20 11.94
CA ASN A 44 13.49 -18.04 11.44
C ASN A 44 13.02 -18.90 10.26
N GLU A 45 11.83 -19.50 10.36
CA GLU A 45 11.26 -20.33 9.29
C GLU A 45 10.98 -19.52 8.03
N LEU A 46 10.52 -18.27 8.18
CA LEU A 46 10.33 -17.36 7.06
C LEU A 46 11.65 -17.05 6.35
N LYS A 47 12.71 -16.72 7.12
CA LYS A 47 14.03 -16.42 6.56
C LYS A 47 14.66 -17.58 5.80
N ILE A 48 14.46 -18.81 6.26
CA ILE A 48 15.01 -20.01 5.61
C ILE A 48 14.07 -20.58 4.52
N SER A 49 12.94 -19.95 4.25
CA SER A 49 12.00 -20.39 3.21
C SER A 49 12.55 -20.21 1.80
N THR A 50 13.54 -19.33 1.63
CA THR A 50 14.25 -19.10 0.36
C THR A 50 15.66 -19.67 0.42
N LYS A 51 16.23 -19.97 -0.75
CA LYS A 51 17.61 -20.49 -0.91
C LYS A 51 18.50 -19.51 -1.67
N LYS A 52 17.91 -18.62 -2.46
CA LYS A 52 18.58 -17.69 -3.38
C LYS A 52 18.31 -16.24 -3.00
N SER A 53 17.04 -15.90 -2.76
CA SER A 53 16.61 -14.57 -2.38
C SER A 53 16.96 -14.26 -0.94
N SER A 54 17.42 -13.04 -0.65
CA SER A 54 17.48 -12.52 0.71
C SER A 54 16.07 -12.22 1.25
N VAL A 55 15.87 -12.36 2.56
CA VAL A 55 14.60 -12.06 3.23
C VAL A 55 14.85 -11.14 4.41
N GLU A 56 14.35 -9.91 4.32
CA GLU A 56 14.36 -8.94 5.40
C GLU A 56 12.97 -8.78 6.02
N ILE A 57 12.88 -8.74 7.35
CA ILE A 57 11.62 -8.68 8.09
C ILE A 57 11.61 -7.49 9.02
N PHE A 58 10.57 -6.66 8.89
CA PHE A 58 10.30 -5.49 9.70
C PHE A 58 9.02 -5.66 10.51
N ARG A 59 8.99 -5.14 11.75
CA ARG A 59 7.82 -5.16 12.64
C ARG A 59 7.66 -3.80 13.32
N THR A 60 7.57 -2.76 12.51
CA THR A 60 7.63 -1.36 12.98
C THR A 60 6.26 -0.86 13.43
N TYR A 61 5.23 -1.09 12.63
CA TYR A 61 3.91 -0.50 12.82
C TYR A 61 2.85 -1.50 13.28
N GLU A 62 1.91 -1.03 14.12
CA GLU A 62 0.65 -1.70 14.43
C GLU A 62 -0.38 -1.26 13.39
N VAL A 63 -0.69 -2.12 12.43
CA VAL A 63 -1.59 -1.77 11.32
C VAL A 63 -3.03 -2.09 11.69
N TYR A 64 -3.90 -1.09 11.66
CA TYR A 64 -5.34 -1.24 11.78
C TYR A 64 -6.00 -0.99 10.42
N TRP A 65 -7.10 -1.70 10.15
CA TRP A 65 -7.76 -1.58 8.85
C TRP A 65 -8.17 -0.14 8.54
N GLY A 66 -7.73 0.37 7.41
CA GLY A 66 -7.97 1.74 6.93
C GLY A 66 -7.13 2.81 7.62
N SER A 67 -6.16 2.43 8.46
CA SER A 67 -5.29 3.37 9.16
C SER A 67 -4.07 3.78 8.32
N TYR A 68 -3.52 4.94 8.61
CA TYR A 68 -2.37 5.50 7.90
C TYR A 68 -1.08 4.68 8.10
N GLU A 69 -1.00 3.86 9.15
CA GLU A 69 0.14 2.98 9.42
C GLU A 69 0.35 1.93 8.31
N LEU A 70 -0.69 1.62 7.53
CA LEU A 70 -0.52 0.78 6.34
C LEU A 70 0.33 1.48 5.29
N VAL A 71 0.02 2.75 4.96
CA VAL A 71 0.84 3.59 4.07
C VAL A 71 2.27 3.74 4.59
N GLN A 72 2.43 3.94 5.92
CA GLN A 72 3.76 4.01 6.52
C GLN A 72 4.54 2.69 6.40
N SER A 73 3.85 1.54 6.46
CA SER A 73 4.46 0.23 6.27
C SER A 73 4.93 0.03 4.83
N GLU A 74 4.14 0.46 3.86
CA GLU A 74 4.49 0.42 2.44
C GLU A 74 5.69 1.34 2.14
N LEU A 75 5.64 2.59 2.60
CA LEU A 75 6.75 3.54 2.45
C LEU A 75 8.04 3.04 3.13
N LEU A 76 7.94 2.38 4.29
CA LEU A 76 9.09 1.75 4.95
C LEU A 76 9.71 0.68 4.05
N LEU A 77 8.89 -0.21 3.46
CA LEU A 77 9.38 -1.26 2.59
C LEU A 77 10.05 -0.70 1.32
N PHE A 78 9.42 0.29 0.68
CA PHE A 78 10.04 1.01 -0.44
C PHE A 78 11.38 1.62 -0.04
N GLU A 79 11.46 2.32 1.09
CA GLU A 79 12.69 2.97 1.57
C GLU A 79 13.80 1.95 1.88
N GLN A 80 13.48 0.80 2.48
CA GLN A 80 14.49 -0.21 2.80
C GLN A 80 15.00 -0.89 1.53
N ALA A 81 14.11 -1.24 0.61
CA ALA A 81 14.47 -1.89 -0.64
C ALA A 81 15.22 -0.94 -1.60
N HIS A 82 14.83 0.32 -1.67
CA HIS A 82 15.46 1.32 -2.56
C HIS A 82 16.96 1.52 -2.28
N LYS A 83 17.45 1.18 -1.10
CA LYS A 83 18.90 1.23 -0.77
C LYS A 83 19.77 0.35 -1.68
N LEU A 84 19.19 -0.68 -2.30
CA LEU A 84 19.89 -1.62 -3.18
C LEU A 84 19.57 -1.44 -4.67
N HIS A 85 18.67 -0.53 -5.01
CA HIS A 85 18.23 -0.19 -6.36
C HIS A 85 17.88 -1.43 -7.19
N TYR A 86 16.56 -1.69 -7.31
CA TYR A 86 16.01 -2.78 -8.12
C TYR A 86 15.37 -2.20 -9.38
N ASP A 87 15.28 -3.00 -10.44
CA ASP A 87 14.58 -2.57 -11.65
C ASP A 87 13.07 -2.45 -11.42
N TYR A 88 12.50 -3.36 -10.58
CA TYR A 88 11.08 -3.34 -10.19
C TYR A 88 10.85 -3.65 -8.72
N TYR A 89 9.82 -3.03 -8.17
CA TYR A 89 9.30 -3.23 -6.82
C TYR A 89 7.85 -3.68 -6.90
N HIS A 90 7.55 -4.84 -6.31
CA HIS A 90 6.22 -5.45 -6.31
C HIS A 90 5.62 -5.41 -4.91
N LEU A 91 4.56 -4.65 -4.72
CA LEU A 91 3.83 -4.61 -3.45
C LEU A 91 2.76 -5.69 -3.43
N LEU A 92 2.81 -6.60 -2.45
CA LEU A 92 1.97 -7.79 -2.34
C LEU A 92 1.41 -7.97 -0.94
N SER A 93 0.28 -8.68 -0.84
CA SER A 93 -0.21 -9.26 0.41
C SER A 93 0.51 -10.57 0.72
N GLY A 94 0.74 -10.86 2.01
CA GLY A 94 1.20 -12.17 2.46
C GLY A 94 0.24 -13.34 2.17
N ALA A 95 -0.95 -13.05 1.65
CA ALA A 95 -1.95 -14.03 1.22
C ALA A 95 -1.99 -14.24 -0.30
N ASP A 96 -1.20 -13.51 -1.09
CA ASP A 96 -1.13 -13.64 -2.54
C ASP A 96 -0.29 -14.86 -2.95
N LEU A 97 -0.49 -15.30 -4.18
CA LEU A 97 0.35 -16.30 -4.84
C LEU A 97 0.56 -15.93 -6.31
N PRO A 98 1.77 -16.14 -6.86
CA PRO A 98 2.02 -15.91 -8.27
C PRO A 98 1.26 -16.94 -9.11
N ILE A 99 0.62 -16.50 -10.19
CA ILE A 99 -0.10 -17.36 -11.13
C ILE A 99 0.78 -17.83 -12.30
N LYS A 100 2.01 -17.36 -12.36
CA LYS A 100 3.01 -17.73 -13.38
C LYS A 100 4.33 -18.11 -12.71
N PRO A 101 5.14 -18.95 -13.34
CA PRO A 101 6.52 -19.23 -12.91
C PRO A 101 7.38 -17.96 -12.92
N GLN A 102 8.36 -17.86 -12.02
CA GLN A 102 9.26 -16.71 -11.92
C GLN A 102 9.92 -16.33 -13.26
N LYS A 103 10.35 -17.30 -14.05
CA LYS A 103 10.94 -17.05 -15.37
C LYS A 103 10.02 -16.29 -16.33
N ASP A 104 8.71 -16.54 -16.25
CA ASP A 104 7.74 -15.87 -17.12
C ASP A 104 7.40 -14.48 -16.58
N ILE A 105 7.37 -14.31 -15.25
CA ILE A 105 7.21 -13.00 -14.61
C ILE A 105 8.41 -12.10 -14.96
N LEU A 106 9.63 -12.58 -14.76
CA LEU A 106 10.86 -11.83 -15.07
C LEU A 106 10.90 -11.41 -16.54
N ARG A 107 10.58 -12.34 -17.46
CA ARG A 107 10.52 -12.06 -18.89
C ARG A 107 9.49 -11.00 -19.23
N PHE A 108 8.29 -11.05 -18.63
CA PHE A 108 7.25 -10.05 -18.83
C PHE A 108 7.74 -8.64 -18.46
N PHE A 109 8.41 -8.48 -17.33
CA PHE A 109 8.94 -7.17 -16.91
C PHE A 109 10.17 -6.75 -17.76
N GLU A 110 10.96 -7.69 -18.27
CA GLU A 110 12.03 -7.39 -19.25
C GLU A 110 11.46 -6.85 -20.56
N GLU A 111 10.37 -7.44 -21.06
CA GLU A 111 9.68 -7.02 -22.30
C GLU A 111 8.95 -5.68 -22.14
N HIS A 112 8.54 -5.35 -20.91
CA HIS A 112 7.79 -4.13 -20.58
C HIS A 112 8.56 -3.18 -19.66
N ASN A 113 9.89 -3.15 -19.80
CA ASN A 113 10.74 -2.34 -18.95
C ASN A 113 10.42 -0.85 -19.06
N GLY A 114 10.32 -0.19 -17.91
CA GLY A 114 10.05 1.25 -17.81
C GLY A 114 8.58 1.62 -17.71
N TYR A 115 7.66 0.65 -17.81
CA TYR A 115 6.24 0.87 -17.53
C TYR A 115 5.93 0.71 -16.05
N GLU A 116 4.95 1.50 -15.58
CA GLU A 116 4.39 1.41 -14.23
C GLU A 116 3.07 0.63 -14.27
N PHE A 117 2.98 -0.42 -13.45
CA PHE A 117 1.78 -1.28 -13.36
C PHE A 117 0.98 -0.88 -12.13
N ILE A 118 0.06 0.05 -12.33
CA ILE A 118 -0.78 0.64 -11.30
C ILE A 118 -2.22 0.61 -11.79
N HIS A 119 -3.10 -0.03 -11.02
CA HIS A 119 -4.53 -0.04 -11.31
C HIS A 119 -5.18 1.27 -10.89
N TYR A 120 -6.01 1.81 -11.76
CA TYR A 120 -6.89 2.95 -11.49
C TYR A 120 -8.34 2.53 -11.66
N ASP A 121 -9.17 2.95 -10.76
CA ASP A 121 -10.61 2.79 -10.91
C ASP A 121 -11.19 3.94 -11.75
N THR A 122 -12.39 3.76 -12.32
CA THR A 122 -13.00 4.72 -13.22
C THR A 122 -13.33 6.05 -12.55
N GLU A 123 -13.22 7.15 -13.28
CA GLU A 123 -13.67 8.48 -12.81
C GLU A 123 -15.15 8.46 -12.42
N GLU A 124 -15.96 7.71 -13.14
CA GLU A 124 -17.38 7.57 -12.85
C GLU A 124 -17.63 6.97 -11.46
N ARG A 125 -16.86 5.92 -11.09
CA ARG A 125 -16.94 5.31 -9.77
C ARG A 125 -16.46 6.29 -8.69
N LEU A 126 -15.34 6.98 -8.92
CA LEU A 126 -14.81 7.97 -7.99
C LEU A 126 -15.80 9.12 -7.74
N GLN A 127 -16.52 9.57 -8.78
CA GLN A 127 -17.50 10.64 -8.69
C GLN A 127 -18.82 10.20 -8.02
N LYS A 128 -19.28 8.98 -8.32
CA LYS A 128 -20.53 8.43 -7.78
C LYS A 128 -20.38 7.92 -6.36
N ASP A 129 -19.21 7.41 -5.98
CA ASP A 129 -18.96 6.88 -4.65
C ASP A 129 -18.64 8.01 -3.65
N HIS A 130 -19.71 8.52 -3.02
CA HIS A 130 -19.59 9.51 -1.95
C HIS A 130 -18.71 9.05 -0.77
N GLU A 131 -18.59 7.73 -0.54
CA GLU A 131 -17.75 7.22 0.54
C GLU A 131 -16.28 7.43 0.24
N ILE A 132 -15.81 7.17 -0.99
CA ILE A 132 -14.40 7.41 -1.38
C ILE A 132 -14.06 8.89 -1.18
N ARG A 133 -14.90 9.80 -1.65
CA ARG A 133 -14.67 11.24 -1.47
C ARG A 133 -14.63 11.65 0.01
N ARG A 134 -15.52 11.13 0.84
CA ARG A 134 -15.55 11.41 2.28
C ARG A 134 -14.31 10.90 3.00
N ARG A 135 -13.66 9.82 2.53
CA ARG A 135 -12.38 9.34 3.08
C ARG A 135 -11.30 10.42 3.06
N THR A 136 -11.27 11.24 2.01
CA THR A 136 -10.27 12.32 1.84
C THR A 136 -10.76 13.67 2.33
N GLN A 137 -12.03 14.01 2.18
CA GLN A 137 -12.60 15.32 2.55
C GLN A 137 -12.68 15.54 4.05
N LEU A 138 -12.90 14.48 4.83
CA LEU A 138 -13.06 14.59 6.28
C LEU A 138 -11.80 14.09 7.01
N TYR A 139 -11.65 14.56 8.25
CA TYR A 139 -10.59 14.08 9.14
C TYR A 139 -11.04 12.81 9.86
N HIS A 140 -10.36 11.71 9.66
CA HIS A 140 -10.57 10.45 10.35
C HIS A 140 -9.58 10.30 11.51
N PHE A 141 -9.87 10.94 12.65
CA PHE A 141 -8.96 11.03 13.80
C PHE A 141 -8.81 9.72 14.58
N LEU A 142 -9.82 8.84 14.54
CA LEU A 142 -9.89 7.64 15.38
C LEU A 142 -9.69 6.34 14.60
N GLN A 143 -9.02 6.40 13.43
CA GLN A 143 -8.75 5.23 12.59
C GLN A 143 -8.15 4.06 13.39
N ASN A 144 -7.16 4.35 14.26
CA ASN A 144 -6.41 3.37 15.02
C ASN A 144 -7.15 2.82 16.25
N TYR A 145 -8.27 3.42 16.60
CA TYR A 145 -8.99 3.07 17.84
C TYR A 145 -10.24 2.22 17.59
N ARG A 146 -10.82 2.27 16.38
CA ARG A 146 -12.08 1.57 16.04
C ARG A 146 -12.02 0.04 16.14
N ARG A 147 -10.83 -0.56 16.02
CA ARG A 147 -10.61 -2.01 16.04
C ARG A 147 -9.41 -2.41 16.91
N ARG A 148 -9.03 -1.55 17.85
CA ARG A 148 -7.82 -1.72 18.66
C ARG A 148 -8.01 -2.65 19.85
N PHE A 149 -9.19 -2.65 20.43
CA PHE A 149 -9.43 -3.24 21.75
C PHE A 149 -10.00 -4.66 21.66
N SER A 150 -9.59 -5.53 22.57
CA SER A 150 -10.18 -6.87 22.71
C SER A 150 -11.62 -6.82 23.18
N PHE A 151 -12.00 -5.80 23.97
CA PHE A 151 -13.37 -5.57 24.42
C PHE A 151 -14.20 -4.87 23.36
N ALA A 152 -15.20 -5.57 22.80
CA ALA A 152 -16.02 -5.09 21.71
C ALA A 152 -16.76 -3.77 22.02
N GLY A 153 -17.14 -3.54 23.27
CA GLY A 153 -17.81 -2.31 23.72
C GLY A 153 -16.96 -1.05 23.51
N LEU A 154 -15.63 -1.13 23.76
CA LEU A 154 -14.73 -0.01 23.49
C LEU A 154 -14.61 0.29 21.99
N ASN A 155 -14.49 -0.74 21.15
CA ASN A 155 -14.45 -0.55 19.70
C ASN A 155 -15.75 0.10 19.18
N LEU A 156 -16.89 -0.32 19.73
CA LEU A 156 -18.19 0.25 19.38
C LEU A 156 -18.27 1.73 19.82
N MET A 157 -17.82 2.05 21.03
CA MET A 157 -17.74 3.41 21.53
C MET A 157 -16.88 4.30 20.63
N PHE A 158 -15.66 3.88 20.28
CA PHE A 158 -14.79 4.67 19.40
C PHE A 158 -15.38 4.80 18.00
N THR A 159 -16.05 3.78 17.50
CA THR A 159 -16.76 3.85 16.20
C THR A 159 -17.91 4.86 16.26
N PHE A 160 -18.66 4.90 17.36
CA PHE A 160 -19.73 5.87 17.56
C PHE A 160 -19.19 7.31 17.65
N VAL A 161 -18.13 7.52 18.44
CA VAL A 161 -17.47 8.84 18.56
C VAL A 161 -16.93 9.30 17.19
N GLU A 162 -16.30 8.43 16.44
CA GLU A 162 -15.82 8.74 15.07
C GLU A 162 -16.99 9.17 14.18
N ARG A 163 -18.10 8.44 14.19
CA ARG A 163 -19.29 8.79 13.40
C ARG A 163 -19.87 10.15 13.81
N MET A 164 -19.91 10.45 15.11
CA MET A 164 -20.32 11.78 15.60
C MET A 164 -19.39 12.88 15.09
N LEU A 165 -18.06 12.69 15.19
CA LEU A 165 -17.08 13.66 14.69
C LEU A 165 -17.22 13.87 13.19
N LEU A 166 -17.44 12.82 12.41
CA LEU A 166 -17.68 12.94 10.96
C LEU A 166 -18.99 13.68 10.67
N ALA A 167 -20.06 13.40 11.40
CA ALA A 167 -21.33 14.12 11.26
C ALA A 167 -21.20 15.62 11.58
N LEU A 168 -20.48 15.98 12.66
CA LEU A 168 -20.19 17.37 12.98
C LEU A 168 -19.38 18.06 11.86
N GLN A 169 -18.38 17.40 11.31
CA GLN A 169 -17.61 17.93 10.17
C GLN A 169 -18.52 18.22 8.97
N LEU A 170 -19.49 17.33 8.67
CA LEU A 170 -20.46 17.56 7.59
C LEU A 170 -21.35 18.78 7.87
N VAL A 171 -21.85 18.95 9.10
CA VAL A 171 -22.65 20.11 9.51
C VAL A 171 -21.84 21.41 9.33
N PHE A 172 -20.58 21.41 9.74
CA PHE A 172 -19.69 22.56 9.58
C PHE A 172 -19.07 22.67 8.17
N ARG A 173 -19.47 21.82 7.22
CA ARG A 173 -18.99 21.81 5.85
C ARG A 173 -17.46 21.76 5.76
N VAL A 174 -16.84 20.99 6.64
CA VAL A 174 -15.40 20.76 6.62
C VAL A 174 -15.04 20.06 5.32
N ASP A 175 -14.05 20.59 4.64
CA ASP A 175 -13.44 19.98 3.48
C ASP A 175 -11.94 20.31 3.49
N ARG A 176 -11.14 19.37 3.93
CA ARG A 176 -9.69 19.55 4.04
C ARG A 176 -8.98 19.55 2.68
N MET A 177 -9.65 19.03 1.64
CA MET A 177 -9.11 19.06 0.28
C MET A 177 -9.15 20.42 -0.38
N LYS A 178 -9.84 21.42 0.22
CA LYS A 178 -9.85 22.81 -0.29
C LYS A 178 -8.47 23.44 -0.39
N LYS A 179 -7.51 23.01 0.42
CA LYS A 179 -6.11 23.46 0.33
C LYS A 179 -5.28 22.70 -0.71
N HIS A 180 -5.85 21.67 -1.33
CA HIS A 180 -5.21 20.82 -2.31
C HIS A 180 -6.03 20.72 -3.62
N THR A 181 -6.66 21.81 -4.03
CA THR A 181 -7.57 21.85 -5.19
C THR A 181 -6.88 21.49 -6.52
N GLU A 182 -5.58 21.75 -6.61
CA GLU A 182 -4.76 21.42 -7.78
C GLU A 182 -4.17 20.00 -7.73
N PHE A 183 -4.53 19.21 -6.71
CA PHE A 183 -4.06 17.85 -6.53
C PHE A 183 -5.24 16.87 -6.60
N PRO A 184 -5.67 16.45 -7.82
CA PRO A 184 -6.71 15.46 -8.01
C PRO A 184 -6.41 14.15 -7.29
N ILE A 185 -7.36 13.70 -6.49
CA ILE A 185 -7.29 12.40 -5.83
C ILE A 185 -7.74 11.32 -6.81
N LYS A 186 -6.98 10.22 -6.86
CA LYS A 186 -7.29 9.03 -7.64
C LYS A 186 -7.41 7.83 -6.72
N TYR A 187 -8.15 6.83 -7.17
CA TYR A 187 -8.45 5.61 -6.43
C TYR A 187 -8.09 4.39 -7.27
N GLY A 188 -7.63 3.33 -6.63
CA GLY A 188 -7.31 2.07 -7.30
C GLY A 188 -6.82 1.01 -6.31
N SER A 189 -6.24 -0.06 -6.82
CA SER A 189 -5.65 -1.11 -5.99
C SER A 189 -4.36 -0.64 -5.32
N GLN A 190 -4.17 -0.96 -4.04
CA GLN A 190 -2.89 -0.71 -3.35
C GLN A 190 -1.73 -1.54 -3.93
N TRP A 191 -2.03 -2.65 -4.61
CA TRP A 191 -1.03 -3.57 -5.15
C TRP A 191 -0.48 -3.04 -6.48
N VAL A 192 0.83 -2.83 -6.52
CA VAL A 192 1.51 -2.21 -7.66
C VAL A 192 2.80 -2.94 -8.00
N SER A 193 3.25 -2.77 -9.26
CA SER A 193 4.61 -3.13 -9.68
C SER A 193 5.22 -1.92 -10.38
N ILE A 194 6.19 -1.30 -9.74
CA ILE A 194 6.72 0.02 -10.12
C ILE A 194 8.25 0.02 -10.23
N THR A 195 8.75 0.96 -11.02
CA THR A 195 10.19 1.11 -11.28
C THR A 195 10.94 1.83 -10.15
N ASP A 196 12.28 1.75 -10.17
CA ASP A 196 13.15 2.43 -9.19
C ASP A 196 12.97 3.96 -9.22
N ASP A 197 12.89 4.56 -10.41
CA ASP A 197 12.67 6.00 -10.58
C ASP A 197 11.38 6.46 -9.87
N LEU A 198 10.29 5.68 -10.03
CA LEU A 198 9.03 6.01 -9.38
C LEU A 198 9.11 5.81 -7.87
N VAL A 199 9.82 4.80 -7.39
CA VAL A 199 10.05 4.62 -5.94
C VAL A 199 10.83 5.80 -5.37
N GLU A 200 11.90 6.24 -6.01
CA GLU A 200 12.65 7.44 -5.61
C GLU A 200 11.74 8.66 -5.54
N TYR A 201 10.92 8.86 -6.59
CA TYR A 201 9.96 9.96 -6.61
C TYR A 201 8.94 9.87 -5.47
N LEU A 202 8.32 8.70 -5.24
CA LEU A 202 7.38 8.50 -4.12
C LEU A 202 8.02 8.80 -2.77
N LEU A 203 9.27 8.38 -2.55
CA LEU A 203 10.01 8.65 -1.33
C LEU A 203 10.32 10.14 -1.14
N SER A 204 10.55 10.89 -2.24
CA SER A 204 10.71 12.34 -2.20
C SER A 204 9.41 13.07 -1.82
N GLN A 205 8.25 12.46 -2.05
CA GLN A 205 6.93 13.04 -1.77
C GLN A 205 6.38 12.70 -0.36
N LYS A 206 7.18 12.13 0.55
CA LYS A 206 6.73 11.70 1.89
C LYS A 206 6.00 12.81 2.68
N GLU A 207 6.47 14.04 2.61
CA GLU A 207 5.83 15.17 3.30
C GLU A 207 4.45 15.45 2.73
N LEU A 208 4.31 15.51 1.40
CA LEU A 208 3.03 15.69 0.73
C LEU A 208 2.07 14.53 1.04
N ILE A 209 2.57 13.27 0.98
CA ILE A 209 1.79 12.09 1.33
C ILE A 209 1.27 12.20 2.77
N GLY A 210 2.10 12.64 3.71
CA GLY A 210 1.71 12.87 5.10
C GLY A 210 0.64 13.96 5.25
N ASP A 211 0.81 15.10 4.58
CA ASP A 211 -0.15 16.21 4.65
C ASP A 211 -1.51 15.85 4.04
N VAL A 212 -1.50 15.19 2.88
CA VAL A 212 -2.74 14.80 2.18
C VAL A 212 -3.41 13.59 2.79
N PHE A 213 -2.68 12.54 3.20
CA PHE A 213 -3.28 11.23 3.46
C PHE A 213 -3.30 10.78 4.92
N LYS A 214 -2.58 11.45 5.84
CA LYS A 214 -2.51 11.05 7.26
C LYS A 214 -3.86 10.85 7.94
N TYR A 215 -4.86 11.63 7.59
CA TYR A 215 -6.21 11.56 8.15
C TYR A 215 -7.23 10.95 7.17
N THR A 216 -6.75 10.33 6.10
CA THR A 216 -7.58 9.65 5.10
C THR A 216 -7.83 8.21 5.53
N ASN A 217 -9.08 7.75 5.47
CA ASN A 217 -9.40 6.35 5.72
C ASN A 217 -9.09 5.51 4.48
N CYS A 218 -8.40 4.36 4.63
CA CYS A 218 -7.93 3.51 3.53
C CYS A 218 -7.10 4.32 2.51
N ALA A 219 -6.09 5.01 3.00
CA ALA A 219 -5.22 5.86 2.18
C ALA A 219 -4.31 5.05 1.25
N ASP A 220 -4.08 3.79 1.56
CA ASP A 220 -3.35 2.79 0.78
C ASP A 220 -3.89 2.60 -0.65
N GLU A 221 -5.21 2.75 -0.82
CA GLU A 221 -5.89 2.68 -2.12
C GLU A 221 -5.88 4.01 -2.91
N LEU A 222 -5.23 5.05 -2.38
CA LEU A 222 -5.36 6.42 -2.91
C LEU A 222 -4.01 7.10 -3.17
N PHE A 223 -2.99 6.88 -2.30
CA PHE A 223 -1.82 7.73 -2.30
C PHE A 223 -0.91 7.51 -3.51
N ILE A 224 -0.61 6.25 -3.89
CA ILE A 224 0.24 5.97 -5.07
C ILE A 224 -0.46 6.48 -6.32
N GLN A 225 -1.75 6.15 -6.51
CA GLN A 225 -2.54 6.59 -7.65
C GLN A 225 -2.56 8.10 -7.79
N SER A 226 -2.79 8.82 -6.68
CA SER A 226 -2.85 10.28 -6.71
C SER A 226 -1.48 10.90 -6.99
N ILE A 227 -0.41 10.43 -6.36
CA ILE A 227 0.95 10.92 -6.59
C ILE A 227 1.37 10.71 -8.06
N VAL A 228 1.14 9.51 -8.58
CA VAL A 228 1.52 9.17 -9.97
C VAL A 228 0.70 9.96 -10.98
N TYR A 229 -0.60 10.09 -10.77
CA TYR A 229 -1.46 10.87 -11.66
C TYR A 229 -1.05 12.35 -11.76
N ASN A 230 -0.57 12.93 -10.66
CA ASN A 230 -0.10 14.31 -10.56
C ASN A 230 1.39 14.49 -10.92
N SER A 231 2.01 13.51 -11.56
CA SER A 231 3.41 13.53 -11.96
C SER A 231 3.59 13.17 -13.44
N GLU A 232 4.80 13.27 -13.92
CA GLU A 232 5.17 12.82 -15.28
C GLU A 232 5.06 11.30 -15.45
N PHE A 233 5.15 10.52 -14.35
CA PHE A 233 5.04 9.06 -14.37
C PHE A 233 3.68 8.54 -14.87
N ARG A 234 2.63 9.38 -14.87
CA ARG A 234 1.34 9.02 -15.50
C ARG A 234 1.46 8.60 -16.96
N HIS A 235 2.48 9.10 -17.67
CA HIS A 235 2.71 8.74 -19.08
C HIS A 235 3.46 7.41 -19.25
N ARG A 236 3.95 6.83 -18.15
CA ARG A 236 4.62 5.52 -18.11
C ARG A 236 3.68 4.39 -17.66
N LEU A 237 2.40 4.66 -17.41
CA LEU A 237 1.42 3.63 -17.06
C LEU A 237 1.30 2.61 -18.19
N TYR A 238 1.36 1.32 -17.84
CA TYR A 238 1.25 0.20 -18.79
C TYR A 238 -0.12 0.19 -19.46
N ASP A 239 -1.18 0.39 -18.68
CA ASP A 239 -2.52 0.57 -19.18
C ASP A 239 -3.01 1.98 -18.81
N GLN A 240 -3.32 2.78 -19.84
CA GLN A 240 -3.78 4.16 -19.67
C GLN A 240 -5.31 4.30 -19.78
N ASN A 241 -6.01 3.20 -20.06
CA ASN A 241 -7.46 3.24 -20.26
C ASN A 241 -8.24 3.19 -18.93
N PHE A 242 -7.54 3.15 -17.79
CA PHE A 242 -8.14 3.18 -16.45
C PHE A 242 -9.37 2.27 -16.42
N ASP A 243 -9.14 1.03 -16.16
CA ASP A 243 -10.06 -0.06 -16.33
C ASP A 243 -11.55 0.19 -16.16
N ASP A 244 -12.24 -0.30 -17.11
CA ASP A 244 -13.65 -0.67 -17.05
C ASP A 244 -13.86 -2.01 -16.31
#